data_5338a55f2ff86101c6bcefb6e2358f9f
#
_entry.id   5338a55f2ff86101c6bcefb6e2358f9f
#
_cell.length_a   1.000
_cell.length_b   1.000
_cell.length_c   1.000
_cell.angle_alpha   90.00
_cell.angle_beta   90.00
_cell.angle_gamma   90.00
#
_symmetry.space_group_name_H-M   'P 1'
#
loop_
_entity.id
_entity.type
_entity.pdbx_description
1 polymer ?
#
loop_
_entity_poly.entity_id
_entity_poly.type
_entity_poly.pdbx_seq_one_letter_code
_entity_poly.pdbx_strand_id
1 'polypeptide(L)'
;MKTSRQLRSGEDLIQLAIRLGLLAFLIYWTFVLIRPFVPILAWSIVLAVALYPVFNLLARLLGGRPRLAAAILTVINLGIVIGPATWLGLSAVEGVKDLAANLAAGNLVVPSPPDGVRNWPLVGPQFFELWNQASNNIRAALREVAPHLKPLAGTMLGLAGDAGVGTLKFLLSVALSGFLFPYGSQLVAAGRGFLSRIVPEQSEHFLELAGMTIRAVSQGVIGVAIIQSLLAGIGFKLAGIPAAGLLAFAVMLLAIVQIGAAIVLFPVIIWIWIDKDFTTALLLTLFLVVVGILDNVLKPLVMGRGLTTPTLVILVGVIGGTLAHGIVGLFIGPIILSLAWELTVAWIRADRADATLPNELSNVDLNQRSLPRGSLSELHDK
;
A
#
# COMPACT_ATOMS: atom_id res chain seq x y z
N MET A 1 60.62 2.16 25.88
CA MET A 1 59.43 3.05 25.97
C MET A 1 58.49 3.02 24.75
N LYS A 2 58.88 2.46 23.60
CA LYS A 2 58.01 2.33 22.40
C LYS A 2 57.01 1.12 22.44
N THR A 3 57.34 0.05 23.14
CA THR A 3 56.53 -1.19 23.20
C THR A 3 55.25 -1.07 24.03
N SER A 4 55.23 -0.26 25.08
CA SER A 4 54.04 -0.08 25.94
C SER A 4 52.94 0.78 25.29
N ARG A 5 53.32 1.65 24.31
CA ARG A 5 52.34 2.47 23.56
C ARG A 5 51.64 1.68 22.46
N GLN A 6 52.30 0.70 21.84
CA GLN A 6 51.72 -0.19 20.85
C GLN A 6 50.74 -1.21 21.45
N LEU A 7 51.02 -1.73 22.65
CA LEU A 7 50.15 -2.65 23.35
C LEU A 7 48.84 -1.96 23.79
N ARG A 8 48.89 -0.73 24.29
CA ARG A 8 47.70 0.06 24.61
C ARG A 8 46.83 0.34 23.40
N SER A 9 47.41 0.64 22.23
CA SER A 9 46.66 0.85 21.01
C SER A 9 45.96 -0.42 20.49
N GLY A 10 46.53 -1.60 20.74
CA GLY A 10 45.95 -2.89 20.40
C GLY A 10 44.72 -3.23 21.29
N GLU A 11 44.86 -2.99 22.60
CA GLU A 11 43.75 -3.19 23.54
C GLU A 11 42.60 -2.21 23.30
N ASP A 12 42.89 -0.95 22.97
CA ASP A 12 41.89 0.06 22.63
C ASP A 12 41.14 -0.29 21.33
N LEU A 13 41.85 -0.85 20.33
CA LEU A 13 41.25 -1.34 19.09
C LEU A 13 40.33 -2.55 19.33
N ILE A 14 40.75 -3.50 20.16
CA ILE A 14 39.95 -4.67 20.53
C ILE A 14 38.71 -4.23 21.31
N GLN A 15 38.83 -3.33 22.27
CA GLN A 15 37.68 -2.79 23.00
C GLN A 15 36.72 -2.04 22.09
N LEU A 16 37.22 -1.24 21.14
CA LEU A 16 36.40 -0.56 20.15
C LEU A 16 35.66 -1.57 19.24
N ALA A 17 36.35 -2.60 18.77
CA ALA A 17 35.78 -3.66 17.96
C ALA A 17 34.66 -4.42 18.70
N ILE A 18 34.88 -4.74 19.99
CA ILE A 18 33.87 -5.39 20.84
C ILE A 18 32.65 -4.46 21.03
N ARG A 19 32.86 -3.18 21.32
CA ARG A 19 31.76 -2.20 21.47
C ARG A 19 30.97 -2.02 20.21
N LEU A 20 31.65 -1.88 19.05
CA LEU A 20 31.01 -1.78 17.74
C LEU A 20 30.29 -3.09 17.38
N GLY A 21 30.86 -4.24 17.64
CA GLY A 21 30.23 -5.54 17.43
C GLY A 21 28.99 -5.74 18.29
N LEU A 22 29.03 -5.37 19.56
CA LEU A 22 27.87 -5.42 20.46
C LEU A 22 26.76 -4.43 19.99
N LEU A 23 27.13 -3.20 19.59
CA LEU A 23 26.21 -2.22 19.07
C LEU A 23 25.56 -2.72 17.78
N ALA A 24 26.34 -3.24 16.85
CA ALA A 24 25.84 -3.82 15.60
C ALA A 24 24.89 -5.01 15.85
N PHE A 25 25.26 -5.88 16.80
CA PHE A 25 24.41 -6.99 17.23
C PHE A 25 23.08 -6.52 17.81
N LEU A 26 23.09 -5.52 18.69
CA LEU A 26 21.86 -4.95 19.27
C LEU A 26 21.01 -4.28 18.19
N ILE A 27 21.60 -3.51 17.28
CA ILE A 27 20.89 -2.87 16.17
C ILE A 27 20.26 -3.93 15.26
N TYR A 28 21.01 -4.98 14.92
CA TYR A 28 20.51 -6.07 14.07
C TYR A 28 19.31 -6.77 14.72
N TRP A 29 19.43 -7.18 15.99
CA TRP A 29 18.34 -7.83 16.70
C TRP A 29 17.14 -6.91 16.90
N THR A 30 17.36 -5.64 17.20
CA THR A 30 16.29 -4.64 17.29
C THR A 30 15.55 -4.53 15.94
N PHE A 31 16.29 -4.49 14.84
CA PHE A 31 15.69 -4.45 13.50
C PHE A 31 14.88 -5.71 13.18
N VAL A 32 15.43 -6.90 13.49
CA VAL A 32 14.73 -8.18 13.29
C VAL A 32 13.42 -8.23 14.10
N LEU A 33 13.46 -7.73 15.35
CA LEU A 33 12.29 -7.72 16.24
C LEU A 33 11.22 -6.73 15.80
N ILE A 34 11.62 -5.57 15.28
CA ILE A 34 10.69 -4.52 14.82
C ILE A 34 10.12 -4.83 13.43
N ARG A 35 10.86 -5.53 12.58
CA ARG A 35 10.49 -5.83 11.20
C ARG A 35 9.03 -6.31 11.01
N PRO A 36 8.49 -7.28 11.80
CA PRO A 36 7.09 -7.71 11.63
C PRO A 36 6.06 -6.64 11.99
N PHE A 37 6.43 -5.63 12.78
CA PHE A 37 5.54 -4.54 13.17
C PHE A 37 5.56 -3.36 12.20
N VAL A 38 6.56 -3.27 11.32
CA VAL A 38 6.68 -2.17 10.35
C VAL A 38 5.42 -2.03 9.48
N PRO A 39 4.81 -3.11 8.92
CA PRO A 39 3.55 -2.98 8.18
C PRO A 39 2.40 -2.43 9.03
N ILE A 40 2.30 -2.88 10.28
CA ILE A 40 1.25 -2.46 11.21
C ILE A 40 1.40 -0.97 11.54
N LEU A 41 2.62 -0.52 11.83
CA LEU A 41 2.94 0.89 12.09
C LEU A 41 2.68 1.77 10.87
N ALA A 42 3.12 1.34 9.69
CA ALA A 42 2.89 2.06 8.44
C ALA A 42 1.39 2.26 8.19
N TRP A 43 0.59 1.19 8.28
CA TRP A 43 -0.85 1.28 8.14
C TRP A 43 -1.52 2.13 9.21
N SER A 44 -1.07 2.05 10.46
CA SER A 44 -1.65 2.87 11.54
C SER A 44 -1.42 4.36 11.30
N ILE A 45 -0.25 4.74 10.80
CA ILE A 45 0.06 6.14 10.43
C ILE A 45 -0.80 6.58 9.23
N VAL A 46 -0.89 5.74 8.19
CA VAL A 46 -1.71 6.00 6.99
C VAL A 46 -3.17 6.23 7.39
N LEU A 47 -3.74 5.32 8.20
CA LEU A 47 -5.12 5.44 8.68
C LEU A 47 -5.31 6.68 9.56
N ALA A 48 -4.35 6.96 10.45
CA ALA A 48 -4.39 8.14 11.29
C ALA A 48 -4.41 9.43 10.45
N VAL A 49 -3.57 9.53 9.42
CA VAL A 49 -3.52 10.70 8.52
C VAL A 49 -4.78 10.78 7.65
N ALA A 50 -5.23 9.66 7.08
CA ALA A 50 -6.39 9.62 6.19
C ALA A 50 -7.70 9.96 6.91
N LEU A 51 -7.87 9.44 8.13
CA LEU A 51 -9.08 9.61 8.93
C LEU A 51 -9.02 10.83 9.87
N TYR A 52 -7.91 11.55 9.91
CA TYR A 52 -7.73 12.72 10.76
C TYR A 52 -8.82 13.81 10.59
N PRO A 53 -9.29 14.13 9.36
CA PRO A 53 -10.41 15.07 9.18
C PRO A 53 -11.70 14.58 9.85
N VAL A 54 -12.00 13.28 9.72
CA VAL A 54 -13.18 12.64 10.34
C VAL A 54 -13.06 12.64 11.87
N PHE A 55 -11.87 12.32 12.38
CA PHE A 55 -11.56 12.39 13.81
C PHE A 55 -11.79 13.80 14.37
N ASN A 56 -11.28 14.84 13.71
CA ASN A 56 -11.45 16.23 14.15
C ASN A 56 -12.92 16.66 14.13
N LEU A 57 -13.68 16.27 13.11
CA LEU A 57 -15.11 16.53 13.06
C LEU A 57 -15.82 15.86 14.23
N LEU A 58 -15.53 14.59 14.48
CA LEU A 58 -16.13 13.83 15.58
C LEU A 58 -15.72 14.40 16.95
N ALA A 59 -14.47 14.80 17.13
CA ALA A 59 -13.99 15.42 18.35
C ALA A 59 -14.71 16.74 18.65
N ARG A 60 -14.98 17.56 17.62
CA ARG A 60 -15.78 18.79 17.74
C ARG A 60 -17.23 18.49 18.13
N LEU A 61 -17.87 17.52 17.49
CA LEU A 61 -19.24 17.09 17.78
C LEU A 61 -19.38 16.55 19.21
N LEU A 62 -18.33 15.94 19.76
CA LEU A 62 -18.29 15.39 21.12
C LEU A 62 -17.84 16.43 22.19
N GLY A 63 -17.93 17.71 21.87
CA GLY A 63 -17.60 18.76 22.82
C GLY A 63 -16.11 18.86 23.16
N GLY A 64 -15.21 18.59 22.20
CA GLY A 64 -13.77 18.70 22.38
C GLY A 64 -13.13 17.54 23.15
N ARG A 65 -13.73 16.36 23.14
CA ARG A 65 -13.22 15.15 23.82
C ARG A 65 -12.45 14.23 22.86
N PRO A 66 -11.15 14.45 22.61
CA PRO A 66 -10.41 13.73 21.59
C PRO A 66 -10.28 12.22 21.87
N ARG A 67 -10.16 11.82 23.15
CA ARG A 67 -10.05 10.40 23.51
C ARG A 67 -11.33 9.62 23.23
N LEU A 68 -12.50 10.22 23.46
CA LEU A 68 -13.79 9.60 23.13
C LEU A 68 -13.99 9.53 21.62
N ALA A 69 -13.65 10.58 20.89
CA ALA A 69 -13.70 10.57 19.42
C ALA A 69 -12.80 9.49 18.84
N ALA A 70 -11.58 9.34 19.34
CA ALA A 70 -10.66 8.28 18.92
C ALA A 70 -11.22 6.88 19.19
N ALA A 71 -11.76 6.64 20.40
CA ALA A 71 -12.34 5.35 20.76
C ALA A 71 -13.54 5.00 19.87
N ILE A 72 -14.47 5.92 19.67
CA ILE A 72 -15.66 5.71 18.82
C ILE A 72 -15.23 5.44 17.37
N LEU A 73 -14.34 6.27 16.83
CA LEU A 73 -13.86 6.10 15.45
C LEU A 73 -13.14 4.75 15.26
N THR A 74 -12.35 4.33 16.26
CA THR A 74 -11.66 3.03 16.23
C THR A 74 -12.66 1.86 16.25
N VAL A 75 -13.66 1.92 17.13
CA VAL A 75 -14.70 0.87 17.21
C VAL A 75 -15.50 0.79 15.93
N ILE A 76 -15.87 1.93 15.33
CA ILE A 76 -16.57 1.97 14.04
C ILE A 76 -15.70 1.33 12.95
N ASN A 77 -14.43 1.74 12.84
CA ASN A 77 -13.53 1.18 11.83
C ASN A 77 -13.27 -0.33 12.03
N LEU A 78 -13.10 -0.79 13.27
CA LEU A 78 -13.00 -2.22 13.56
C LEU A 78 -14.27 -2.96 13.15
N GLY A 79 -15.46 -2.42 13.45
CA GLY A 79 -16.74 -3.00 13.05
C GLY A 79 -16.90 -3.10 11.52
N ILE A 80 -16.50 -2.06 10.80
CA ILE A 80 -16.51 -2.01 9.33
C ILE A 80 -15.61 -3.10 8.73
N VAL A 81 -14.49 -3.42 9.37
CA VAL A 81 -13.56 -4.45 8.86
C VAL A 81 -13.96 -5.84 9.34
N ILE A 82 -14.27 -6.01 10.63
CA ILE A 82 -14.59 -7.31 11.23
C ILE A 82 -15.90 -7.87 10.66
N GLY A 83 -16.94 -7.04 10.49
CA GLY A 83 -18.24 -7.49 10.02
C GLY A 83 -18.14 -8.26 8.69
N PRO A 84 -17.72 -7.62 7.59
CA PRO A 84 -17.57 -8.29 6.30
C PRO A 84 -16.53 -9.41 6.30
N ALA A 85 -15.41 -9.25 7.02
CA ALA A 85 -14.38 -10.28 7.08
C ALA A 85 -14.90 -11.57 7.73
N THR A 86 -15.65 -11.46 8.83
CA THR A 86 -16.29 -12.61 9.47
C THR A 86 -17.37 -13.22 8.61
N TRP A 87 -18.21 -12.40 7.97
CA TRP A 87 -19.25 -12.90 7.06
C TRP A 87 -18.64 -13.67 5.89
N LEU A 88 -17.63 -13.11 5.21
CA LEU A 88 -16.92 -13.79 4.12
C LEU A 88 -16.25 -15.08 4.59
N GLY A 89 -15.59 -15.05 5.73
CA GLY A 89 -14.94 -16.23 6.32
C GLY A 89 -15.93 -17.34 6.65
N LEU A 90 -17.03 -17.03 7.30
CA LEU A 90 -18.08 -18.00 7.63
C LEU A 90 -18.74 -18.55 6.37
N SER A 91 -19.11 -17.68 5.40
CA SER A 91 -19.69 -18.11 4.13
C SER A 91 -18.76 -19.02 3.34
N ALA A 92 -17.46 -18.74 3.34
CA ALA A 92 -16.47 -19.60 2.69
C ALA A 92 -16.37 -20.97 3.36
N VAL A 93 -16.35 -21.01 4.70
CA VAL A 93 -16.32 -22.27 5.47
C VAL A 93 -17.59 -23.10 5.25
N GLU A 94 -18.76 -22.45 5.27
CA GLU A 94 -20.04 -23.11 5.00
C GLU A 94 -20.07 -23.64 3.58
N GLY A 95 -19.70 -22.85 2.58
CA GLY A 95 -19.63 -23.27 1.19
C GLY A 95 -18.71 -24.47 0.96
N VAL A 96 -17.54 -24.51 1.62
CA VAL A 96 -16.62 -25.66 1.55
C VAL A 96 -17.23 -26.90 2.23
N LYS A 97 -17.88 -26.74 3.37
CA LYS A 97 -18.56 -27.85 4.06
C LYS A 97 -19.72 -28.43 3.24
N ASP A 98 -20.56 -27.54 2.66
CA ASP A 98 -21.68 -27.95 1.83
C ASP A 98 -21.20 -28.64 0.56
N LEU A 99 -20.16 -28.13 -0.08
CA LEU A 99 -19.53 -28.79 -1.22
C LEU A 99 -18.99 -30.16 -0.85
N ALA A 100 -18.28 -30.29 0.26
CA ALA A 100 -17.75 -31.57 0.73
C ALA A 100 -18.86 -32.56 1.10
N ALA A 101 -19.92 -32.11 1.77
CA ALA A 101 -21.06 -32.94 2.13
C ALA A 101 -21.82 -33.42 0.89
N ASN A 102 -22.08 -32.52 -0.07
CA ASN A 102 -22.77 -32.87 -1.32
C ASN A 102 -21.93 -33.82 -2.19
N LEU A 103 -20.62 -33.65 -2.21
CA LEU A 103 -19.68 -34.59 -2.88
C LEU A 103 -19.69 -35.96 -2.20
N ALA A 104 -19.67 -36.03 -0.86
CA ALA A 104 -19.69 -37.26 -0.11
C ALA A 104 -21.02 -38.01 -0.28
N ALA A 105 -22.15 -37.30 -0.25
CA ALA A 105 -23.48 -37.82 -0.46
C ALA A 105 -23.77 -38.23 -1.92
N GLY A 106 -22.97 -37.80 -2.88
CA GLY A 106 -23.23 -37.99 -4.31
C GLY A 106 -24.37 -37.14 -4.86
N ASN A 107 -24.80 -36.14 -4.12
CA ASN A 107 -25.92 -35.26 -4.46
C ASN A 107 -25.49 -34.04 -5.30
N LEU A 108 -24.22 -33.97 -5.68
CA LEU A 108 -23.73 -32.86 -6.53
C LEU A 108 -24.20 -33.13 -7.96
N VAL A 109 -25.27 -32.46 -8.34
CA VAL A 109 -25.77 -32.46 -9.72
C VAL A 109 -25.08 -31.36 -10.47
N VAL A 110 -24.15 -31.71 -11.33
CA VAL A 110 -23.61 -30.77 -12.31
C VAL A 110 -24.57 -30.72 -13.48
N PRO A 111 -25.14 -29.55 -13.83
CA PRO A 111 -26.02 -29.46 -14.99
C PRO A 111 -25.28 -29.87 -16.25
N SER A 112 -25.99 -30.46 -17.21
CA SER A 112 -25.42 -30.83 -18.51
C SER A 112 -24.88 -29.60 -19.23
N PRO A 113 -23.75 -29.70 -19.93
CA PRO A 113 -23.17 -28.55 -20.64
C PRO A 113 -24.16 -28.05 -21.70
N PRO A 114 -24.37 -26.72 -21.81
CA PRO A 114 -25.11 -26.15 -22.92
C PRO A 114 -24.47 -26.49 -24.26
N ASP A 115 -25.27 -26.77 -25.30
CA ASP A 115 -24.74 -27.13 -26.64
C ASP A 115 -23.78 -26.06 -27.24
N GLY A 116 -23.95 -24.79 -26.84
CA GLY A 116 -23.09 -23.68 -27.23
C GLY A 116 -21.64 -23.84 -26.80
N VAL A 117 -21.34 -24.57 -25.73
CA VAL A 117 -19.99 -24.80 -25.23
C VAL A 117 -19.14 -25.62 -26.20
N ARG A 118 -19.80 -26.52 -26.95
CA ARG A 118 -19.14 -27.37 -27.95
C ARG A 118 -18.51 -26.55 -29.08
N ASN A 119 -19.07 -25.35 -29.35
CA ASN A 119 -18.66 -24.47 -30.42
C ASN A 119 -17.65 -23.41 -30.00
N TRP A 120 -17.11 -23.47 -28.78
CA TRP A 120 -16.09 -22.53 -28.33
C TRP A 120 -14.80 -22.72 -29.12
N PRO A 121 -14.16 -21.64 -29.62
CA PRO A 121 -12.91 -21.76 -30.35
C PRO A 121 -11.78 -22.28 -29.43
N LEU A 122 -10.95 -23.17 -29.95
CA LEU A 122 -9.76 -23.77 -29.33
C LEU A 122 -9.99 -24.83 -28.24
N VAL A 123 -10.95 -24.68 -27.36
CA VAL A 123 -11.14 -25.54 -26.17
C VAL A 123 -12.52 -26.18 -26.07
N GLY A 124 -13.48 -25.79 -26.95
CA GLY A 124 -14.89 -26.18 -26.85
C GLY A 124 -15.13 -27.68 -26.75
N PRO A 125 -14.64 -28.51 -27.68
CA PRO A 125 -14.90 -29.96 -27.66
C PRO A 125 -14.34 -30.65 -26.39
N GLN A 126 -13.11 -30.28 -25.97
CA GLN A 126 -12.46 -30.87 -24.81
C GLN A 126 -13.15 -30.47 -23.52
N PHE A 127 -13.53 -29.17 -23.41
CA PHE A 127 -14.24 -28.64 -22.24
C PHE A 127 -15.65 -29.20 -22.14
N PHE A 128 -16.36 -29.37 -23.27
CA PHE A 128 -17.68 -29.99 -23.34
C PHE A 128 -17.63 -31.43 -22.86
N GLU A 129 -16.65 -32.20 -23.29
CA GLU A 129 -16.50 -33.60 -22.94
C GLU A 129 -16.20 -33.78 -21.45
N LEU A 130 -15.28 -32.95 -20.91
CA LEU A 130 -14.96 -32.92 -19.47
C LEU A 130 -16.18 -32.52 -18.63
N TRP A 131 -16.93 -31.51 -19.08
CA TRP A 131 -18.16 -31.09 -18.41
C TRP A 131 -19.24 -32.15 -18.48
N ASN A 132 -19.41 -32.77 -19.61
CA ASN A 132 -20.39 -33.86 -19.78
C ASN A 132 -20.02 -35.08 -18.92
N GLN A 133 -18.75 -35.44 -18.80
CA GLN A 133 -18.28 -36.45 -17.85
C GLN A 133 -18.59 -36.04 -16.40
N ALA A 134 -18.34 -34.77 -16.04
CA ALA A 134 -18.63 -34.24 -14.71
C ALA A 134 -20.16 -34.28 -14.39
N SER A 135 -21.01 -33.97 -15.37
CA SER A 135 -22.46 -34.02 -15.20
C SER A 135 -23.01 -35.47 -15.05
N ASN A 136 -22.38 -36.42 -15.72
CA ASN A 136 -22.80 -37.83 -15.64
C ASN A 136 -22.16 -38.55 -14.44
N ASN A 137 -20.92 -38.26 -14.08
CA ASN A 137 -20.20 -38.86 -12.97
C ASN A 137 -19.14 -37.94 -12.39
N ILE A 138 -19.56 -37.02 -11.52
CA ILE A 138 -18.69 -36.03 -10.87
C ILE A 138 -17.52 -36.69 -10.13
N ARG A 139 -17.70 -37.89 -9.56
CA ARG A 139 -16.61 -38.57 -8.83
C ARG A 139 -15.51 -39.07 -9.76
N ALA A 140 -15.86 -39.53 -10.97
CA ALA A 140 -14.91 -39.97 -11.97
C ALA A 140 -14.16 -38.75 -12.53
N ALA A 141 -14.86 -37.69 -12.92
CA ALA A 141 -14.30 -36.47 -13.41
C ALA A 141 -13.35 -35.80 -12.37
N LEU A 142 -13.74 -35.77 -11.10
CA LEU A 142 -12.88 -35.27 -10.03
C LEU A 142 -11.60 -36.09 -9.84
N ARG A 143 -11.64 -37.42 -10.01
CA ARG A 143 -10.44 -38.24 -9.91
C ARG A 143 -9.45 -37.95 -11.03
N GLU A 144 -9.94 -37.64 -12.22
CA GLU A 144 -9.12 -37.31 -13.39
C GLU A 144 -8.51 -35.92 -13.26
N VAL A 145 -9.27 -34.95 -12.77
CA VAL A 145 -8.83 -33.53 -12.63
C VAL A 145 -8.12 -33.27 -11.31
N ALA A 146 -8.33 -34.10 -10.26
CA ALA A 146 -7.75 -33.90 -8.93
C ALA A 146 -6.23 -33.66 -8.90
N PRO A 147 -5.39 -34.35 -9.69
CA PRO A 147 -3.96 -34.08 -9.73
C PRO A 147 -3.64 -32.66 -10.17
N HIS A 148 -4.44 -32.09 -11.07
CA HIS A 148 -4.28 -30.74 -11.60
C HIS A 148 -4.89 -29.67 -10.68
N LEU A 149 -5.93 -30.02 -9.91
CA LEU A 149 -6.57 -29.14 -8.94
C LEU A 149 -5.77 -29.01 -7.63
N LYS A 150 -4.99 -30.02 -7.25
CA LYS A 150 -4.24 -30.03 -6.00
C LYS A 150 -3.26 -28.86 -5.84
N PRO A 151 -2.48 -28.46 -6.86
CA PRO A 151 -1.64 -27.25 -6.78
C PRO A 151 -2.47 -25.98 -6.66
N LEU A 152 -3.60 -25.90 -7.41
CA LEU A 152 -4.49 -24.73 -7.35
C LEU A 152 -5.15 -24.61 -5.95
N ALA A 153 -5.63 -25.72 -5.38
CA ALA A 153 -6.18 -25.72 -4.03
C ALA A 153 -5.14 -25.28 -2.99
N GLY A 154 -3.88 -25.73 -3.11
CA GLY A 154 -2.79 -25.28 -2.26
C GLY A 154 -2.53 -23.79 -2.37
N THR A 155 -2.51 -23.25 -3.59
CA THR A 155 -2.35 -21.80 -3.85
C THR A 155 -3.54 -21.01 -3.26
N MET A 156 -4.78 -21.47 -3.45
CA MET A 156 -5.98 -20.83 -2.90
C MET A 156 -5.97 -20.83 -1.36
N LEU A 157 -5.56 -21.94 -0.76
CA LEU A 157 -5.44 -22.04 0.70
C LEU A 157 -4.34 -21.13 1.24
N GLY A 158 -3.21 -21.03 0.53
CA GLY A 158 -2.14 -20.07 0.83
C GLY A 158 -2.64 -18.62 0.77
N LEU A 159 -3.31 -18.24 -0.31
CA LEU A 159 -3.91 -16.91 -0.46
C LEU A 159 -4.93 -16.60 0.63
N ALA A 160 -5.79 -17.57 1.01
CA ALA A 160 -6.74 -17.41 2.11
C ALA A 160 -6.02 -17.22 3.45
N GLY A 161 -4.95 -17.97 3.70
CA GLY A 161 -4.11 -17.82 4.89
C GLY A 161 -3.43 -16.44 4.95
N ASP A 162 -2.82 -16.00 3.86
CA ASP A 162 -2.19 -14.69 3.74
C ASP A 162 -3.21 -13.56 3.92
N ALA A 163 -4.41 -13.72 3.35
CA ALA A 163 -5.52 -12.79 3.54
C ALA A 163 -5.93 -12.70 5.02
N GLY A 164 -6.03 -13.84 5.71
CA GLY A 164 -6.34 -13.88 7.15
C GLY A 164 -5.29 -13.16 7.99
N VAL A 165 -4.00 -13.44 7.76
CA VAL A 165 -2.88 -12.76 8.42
C VAL A 165 -2.85 -11.28 8.08
N GLY A 166 -3.09 -10.92 6.81
CA GLY A 166 -3.19 -9.53 6.35
C GLY A 166 -4.31 -8.77 7.07
N THR A 167 -5.50 -9.37 7.15
CA THR A 167 -6.64 -8.81 7.87
C THR A 167 -6.32 -8.60 9.36
N LEU A 168 -5.69 -9.57 10.02
CA LEU A 168 -5.29 -9.45 11.42
C LEU A 168 -4.29 -8.30 11.63
N LYS A 169 -3.26 -8.19 10.79
CA LYS A 169 -2.32 -7.07 10.81
C LYS A 169 -3.02 -5.73 10.60
N PHE A 170 -4.01 -5.69 9.70
CA PHE A 170 -4.78 -4.47 9.43
C PHE A 170 -5.67 -4.09 10.62
N LEU A 171 -6.33 -5.05 11.27
CA LEU A 171 -7.09 -4.81 12.49
C LEU A 171 -6.21 -4.25 13.63
N LEU A 172 -5.01 -4.79 13.80
CA LEU A 172 -4.02 -4.25 14.73
C LEU A 172 -3.63 -2.81 14.36
N SER A 173 -3.49 -2.53 13.05
CA SER A 173 -3.19 -1.18 12.56
C SER A 173 -4.35 -0.20 12.84
N VAL A 174 -5.60 -0.63 12.67
CA VAL A 174 -6.79 0.16 13.02
C VAL A 174 -6.82 0.45 14.52
N ALA A 175 -6.59 -0.56 15.36
CA ALA A 175 -6.52 -0.37 16.81
C ALA A 175 -5.40 0.61 17.20
N LEU A 176 -4.21 0.46 16.60
CA LEU A 176 -3.08 1.33 16.87
C LEU A 176 -3.31 2.76 16.37
N SER A 177 -3.98 2.95 15.22
CA SER A 177 -4.35 4.28 14.72
C SER A 177 -5.23 5.04 15.71
N GLY A 178 -6.08 4.34 16.47
CA GLY A 178 -6.88 4.90 17.53
C GLY A 178 -6.05 5.56 18.63
N PHE A 179 -4.90 5.00 18.96
CA PHE A 179 -3.97 5.62 19.89
C PHE A 179 -3.22 6.81 19.25
N LEU A 180 -2.97 6.79 17.95
CA LEU A 180 -2.27 7.87 17.28
C LEU A 180 -3.11 9.15 17.15
N PHE A 181 -4.43 9.06 17.00
CA PHE A 181 -5.30 10.22 16.81
C PHE A 181 -5.13 11.31 17.87
N PRO A 182 -5.24 11.02 19.19
CA PRO A 182 -5.11 12.06 20.22
C PRO A 182 -3.68 12.63 20.35
N TYR A 183 -2.67 11.85 19.93
CA TYR A 183 -1.25 12.17 20.08
C TYR A 183 -0.60 12.66 18.78
N GLY A 184 -1.36 12.81 17.69
CA GLY A 184 -0.83 13.15 16.37
C GLY A 184 0.04 14.41 16.36
N SER A 185 -0.40 15.50 17.02
CA SER A 185 0.39 16.73 17.14
C SER A 185 1.69 16.55 17.93
N GLN A 186 1.69 15.72 18.96
CA GLN A 186 2.88 15.42 19.77
C GLN A 186 3.89 14.57 18.98
N LEU A 187 3.39 13.62 18.19
CA LEU A 187 4.23 12.77 17.32
C LEU A 187 4.90 13.60 16.22
N VAL A 188 4.16 14.52 15.59
CA VAL A 188 4.71 15.47 14.62
C VAL A 188 5.77 16.37 15.27
N ALA A 189 5.50 16.89 16.48
CA ALA A 189 6.47 17.70 17.22
C ALA A 189 7.72 16.91 17.60
N ALA A 190 7.60 15.65 18.00
CA ALA A 190 8.72 14.76 18.28
C ALA A 190 9.54 14.46 17.02
N GLY A 191 8.86 14.18 15.90
CA GLY A 191 9.49 14.01 14.59
C GLY A 191 10.27 15.25 14.14
N ARG A 192 9.68 16.45 14.35
CA ARG A 192 10.34 17.74 14.09
C ARG A 192 11.60 17.90 14.94
N GLY A 193 11.52 17.62 16.25
CA GLY A 193 12.66 17.72 17.15
C GLY A 193 13.76 16.71 16.84
N PHE A 194 13.42 15.55 16.30
CA PHE A 194 14.40 14.57 15.82
C PHE A 194 15.07 15.06 14.52
N LEU A 195 14.27 15.48 13.54
CA LEU A 195 14.75 15.88 12.23
C LEU A 195 15.58 17.16 12.30
N SER A 196 15.21 18.10 13.16
CA SER A 196 15.98 19.35 13.38
C SER A 196 17.40 19.13 13.95
N ARG A 197 17.65 17.97 14.57
CA ARG A 197 19.01 17.60 15.02
C ARG A 197 19.87 17.02 13.89
N ILE A 198 19.24 16.44 12.85
CA ILE A 198 19.95 15.78 11.75
C ILE A 198 20.10 16.75 10.58
N VAL A 199 19.02 17.48 10.23
CA VAL A 199 18.97 18.42 9.10
C VAL A 199 18.25 19.70 9.56
N PRO A 200 18.93 20.62 10.29
CA PRO A 200 18.29 21.77 10.94
C PRO A 200 17.54 22.69 9.98
N GLU A 201 18.13 23.01 8.84
CA GLU A 201 17.60 24.02 7.90
C GLU A 201 16.42 23.51 7.05
N GLN A 202 16.26 22.18 6.91
CA GLN A 202 15.27 21.58 6.00
C GLN A 202 14.25 20.69 6.73
N SER A 203 14.30 20.63 8.05
CA SER A 203 13.47 19.73 8.87
C SER A 203 11.96 19.95 8.66
N GLU A 204 11.52 21.22 8.54
CA GLU A 204 10.12 21.58 8.29
C GLU A 204 9.68 21.10 6.90
N HIS A 205 10.50 21.37 5.88
CA HIS A 205 10.19 20.97 4.51
C HIS A 205 10.07 19.46 4.36
N PHE A 206 10.96 18.69 4.99
CA PHE A 206 10.89 17.21 4.94
C PHE A 206 9.68 16.64 5.68
N LEU A 207 9.29 17.22 6.81
CA LEU A 207 8.08 16.82 7.52
C LEU A 207 6.82 17.13 6.72
N GLU A 208 6.76 18.29 6.09
CA GLU A 208 5.65 18.69 5.25
C GLU A 208 5.55 17.78 4.01
N LEU A 209 6.67 17.53 3.33
CA LEU A 209 6.74 16.63 2.18
C LEU A 209 6.32 15.21 2.54
N ALA A 210 6.81 14.67 3.65
CA ALA A 210 6.39 13.35 4.14
C ALA A 210 4.89 13.31 4.45
N GLY A 211 4.36 14.34 5.11
CA GLY A 211 2.94 14.47 5.43
C GLY A 211 2.06 14.58 4.18
N MET A 212 2.46 15.37 3.18
CA MET A 212 1.78 15.48 1.90
C MET A 212 1.81 14.15 1.14
N THR A 213 2.94 13.48 1.09
CA THR A 213 3.10 12.19 0.41
C THR A 213 2.22 11.12 1.06
N ILE A 214 2.23 10.99 2.40
CA ILE A 214 1.36 10.06 3.12
C ILE A 214 -0.11 10.34 2.81
N ARG A 215 -0.53 11.61 2.81
CA ARG A 215 -1.90 12.01 2.50
C ARG A 215 -2.28 11.67 1.07
N ALA A 216 -1.43 11.99 0.09
CA ALA A 216 -1.66 11.69 -1.32
C ALA A 216 -1.78 10.19 -1.56
N VAL A 217 -0.89 9.38 -0.98
CA VAL A 217 -0.94 7.91 -1.08
C VAL A 217 -2.19 7.36 -0.41
N SER A 218 -2.55 7.83 0.80
CA SER A 218 -3.76 7.40 1.51
C SER A 218 -5.04 7.71 0.73
N GLN A 219 -5.16 8.94 0.22
CA GLN A 219 -6.29 9.36 -0.61
C GLN A 219 -6.35 8.57 -1.92
N GLY A 220 -5.19 8.30 -2.52
CA GLY A 220 -5.09 7.47 -3.72
C GLY A 220 -5.60 6.05 -3.48
N VAL A 221 -5.15 5.39 -2.43
CA VAL A 221 -5.61 4.02 -2.08
C VAL A 221 -7.12 3.98 -1.83
N ILE A 222 -7.63 4.87 -0.99
CA ILE A 222 -9.06 4.90 -0.64
C ILE A 222 -9.91 5.30 -1.86
N GLY A 223 -9.51 6.32 -2.61
CA GLY A 223 -10.23 6.77 -3.79
C GLY A 223 -10.31 5.69 -4.87
N VAL A 224 -9.20 5.00 -5.14
CA VAL A 224 -9.17 3.89 -6.09
C VAL A 224 -10.03 2.72 -5.61
N ALA A 225 -9.98 2.38 -4.32
CA ALA A 225 -10.81 1.32 -3.76
C ALA A 225 -12.31 1.61 -3.91
N ILE A 226 -12.73 2.86 -3.72
CA ILE A 226 -14.12 3.29 -3.93
C ILE A 226 -14.52 3.14 -5.42
N ILE A 227 -13.70 3.65 -6.33
CA ILE A 227 -13.97 3.54 -7.78
C ILE A 227 -14.05 2.08 -8.20
N GLN A 228 -13.09 1.26 -7.78
CA GLN A 228 -13.04 -0.18 -8.09
C GLN A 228 -14.27 -0.91 -7.56
N SER A 229 -14.68 -0.63 -6.32
CA SER A 229 -15.86 -1.25 -5.71
C SER A 229 -17.16 -0.85 -6.41
N LEU A 230 -17.30 0.41 -6.82
CA LEU A 230 -18.46 0.87 -7.57
C LEU A 230 -18.56 0.18 -8.94
N LEU A 231 -17.44 0.09 -9.65
CA LEU A 231 -17.39 -0.61 -10.94
C LEU A 231 -17.66 -2.12 -10.77
N ALA A 232 -17.06 -2.76 -9.78
CA ALA A 232 -17.35 -4.17 -9.45
C ALA A 232 -18.82 -4.37 -9.12
N GLY A 233 -19.41 -3.50 -8.29
CA GLY A 233 -20.83 -3.53 -7.94
C GLY A 233 -21.76 -3.40 -9.13
N ILE A 234 -21.45 -2.54 -10.10
CA ILE A 234 -22.17 -2.44 -11.37
C ILE A 234 -22.07 -3.77 -12.12
N GLY A 235 -20.88 -4.34 -12.27
CA GLY A 235 -20.69 -5.64 -12.91
C GLY A 235 -21.46 -6.77 -12.23
N PHE A 236 -21.44 -6.82 -10.91
CA PHE A 236 -22.20 -7.81 -10.14
C PHE A 236 -23.72 -7.64 -10.31
N LYS A 237 -24.20 -6.41 -10.33
CA LYS A 237 -25.63 -6.12 -10.55
C LYS A 237 -26.07 -6.51 -11.98
N LEU A 238 -25.25 -6.20 -12.98
CA LEU A 238 -25.51 -6.59 -14.38
C LEU A 238 -25.48 -8.13 -14.55
N ALA A 239 -24.61 -8.80 -13.83
CA ALA A 239 -24.57 -10.26 -13.79
C ALA A 239 -25.77 -10.88 -13.05
N GLY A 240 -26.57 -10.09 -12.33
CA GLY A 240 -27.70 -10.59 -11.53
C GLY A 240 -27.26 -11.32 -10.25
N ILE A 241 -26.08 -11.01 -9.71
CA ILE A 241 -25.55 -11.69 -8.54
C ILE A 241 -26.33 -11.25 -7.30
N PRO A 242 -26.80 -12.19 -6.46
CA PRO A 242 -27.40 -11.87 -5.19
C PRO A 242 -26.40 -11.16 -4.27
N ALA A 243 -26.87 -10.20 -3.48
CA ALA A 243 -26.05 -9.39 -2.57
C ALA A 243 -24.89 -8.62 -3.26
N ALA A 244 -25.06 -8.19 -4.54
CA ALA A 244 -24.06 -7.46 -5.32
C ALA A 244 -23.44 -6.29 -4.55
N GLY A 245 -24.25 -5.51 -3.78
CA GLY A 245 -23.77 -4.40 -2.97
C GLY A 245 -22.83 -4.82 -1.84
N LEU A 246 -23.11 -5.94 -1.20
CA LEU A 246 -22.27 -6.48 -0.12
C LEU A 246 -20.93 -7.01 -0.68
N LEU A 247 -20.98 -7.69 -1.84
CA LEU A 247 -19.76 -8.14 -2.53
C LEU A 247 -18.93 -6.94 -3.03
N ALA A 248 -19.57 -5.89 -3.54
CA ALA A 248 -18.86 -4.65 -3.91
C ALA A 248 -18.20 -3.99 -2.69
N PHE A 249 -18.89 -3.96 -1.54
CA PHE A 249 -18.31 -3.49 -0.29
C PHE A 249 -17.13 -4.36 0.17
N ALA A 250 -17.22 -5.68 0.02
CA ALA A 250 -16.11 -6.59 0.28
C ALA A 250 -14.90 -6.29 -0.62
N VAL A 251 -15.14 -6.03 -1.93
CA VAL A 251 -14.09 -5.58 -2.85
C VAL A 251 -13.43 -4.30 -2.35
N MET A 252 -14.22 -3.31 -1.89
CA MET A 252 -13.68 -2.07 -1.33
C MET A 252 -12.75 -2.34 -0.14
N LEU A 253 -13.20 -3.14 0.82
CA LEU A 253 -12.41 -3.44 2.01
C LEU A 253 -11.13 -4.19 1.67
N LEU A 254 -11.20 -5.20 0.80
CA LEU A 254 -10.03 -5.98 0.37
C LEU A 254 -9.05 -5.11 -0.41
N ALA A 255 -9.53 -4.16 -1.21
CA ALA A 255 -8.70 -3.19 -1.91
C ALA A 255 -8.02 -2.20 -0.96
N ILE A 256 -8.71 -1.73 0.09
CA ILE A 256 -8.13 -0.89 1.15
C ILE A 256 -7.08 -1.68 1.94
N VAL A 257 -7.38 -2.91 2.34
CA VAL A 257 -6.45 -3.79 3.08
C VAL A 257 -5.30 -4.27 2.20
N GLN A 258 -5.34 -4.00 0.88
CA GLN A 258 -4.33 -4.38 -0.12
C GLN A 258 -4.17 -5.90 -0.31
N ILE A 259 -5.20 -6.67 0.00
CA ILE A 259 -5.25 -8.10 -0.27
C ILE A 259 -5.61 -8.35 -1.75
N GLY A 260 -6.29 -7.36 -2.37
CA GLY A 260 -6.71 -7.39 -3.76
C GLY A 260 -8.15 -7.87 -3.96
N ALA A 261 -8.78 -7.35 -5.01
CA ALA A 261 -10.17 -7.67 -5.35
C ALA A 261 -10.36 -9.11 -5.88
N ALA A 262 -9.28 -9.76 -6.33
CA ALA A 262 -9.30 -11.06 -6.99
C ALA A 262 -10.02 -12.15 -6.17
N ILE A 263 -9.93 -12.09 -4.84
CA ILE A 263 -10.57 -13.05 -3.93
C ILE A 263 -12.09 -13.05 -4.08
N VAL A 264 -12.69 -11.90 -4.37
CA VAL A 264 -14.14 -11.78 -4.62
C VAL A 264 -14.45 -11.95 -6.10
N LEU A 265 -13.64 -11.34 -6.99
CA LEU A 265 -13.90 -11.37 -8.42
C LEU A 265 -13.82 -12.78 -9.01
N PHE A 266 -12.86 -13.59 -8.56
CA PHE A 266 -12.63 -14.93 -9.12
C PHE A 266 -13.81 -15.88 -8.91
N PRO A 267 -14.38 -16.06 -7.69
CA PRO A 267 -15.58 -16.87 -7.50
C PRO A 267 -16.79 -16.32 -8.28
N VAL A 268 -16.92 -15.01 -8.37
CA VAL A 268 -18.00 -14.36 -9.13
C VAL A 268 -17.88 -14.65 -10.63
N ILE A 269 -16.68 -14.60 -11.19
CA ILE A 269 -16.45 -14.94 -12.59
C ILE A 269 -16.83 -16.40 -12.84
N ILE A 270 -16.43 -17.34 -11.97
CA ILE A 270 -16.82 -18.73 -12.09
C ILE A 270 -18.35 -18.87 -12.09
N TRP A 271 -19.05 -18.20 -11.17
CA TRP A 271 -20.50 -18.22 -11.10
C TRP A 271 -21.16 -17.69 -12.39
N ILE A 272 -20.65 -16.60 -12.97
CA ILE A 272 -21.13 -16.02 -14.22
C ILE A 272 -21.05 -17.05 -15.38
N TRP A 273 -19.95 -17.81 -15.46
CA TRP A 273 -19.78 -18.83 -16.50
C TRP A 273 -20.71 -20.04 -16.33
N ILE A 274 -21.21 -20.29 -15.12
CA ILE A 274 -22.19 -21.35 -14.85
C ILE A 274 -23.62 -20.89 -15.17
N ASP A 275 -23.95 -19.62 -14.89
CA ASP A 275 -25.32 -19.10 -14.91
C ASP A 275 -25.70 -18.37 -16.22
N LYS A 276 -24.73 -17.83 -16.96
CA LYS A 276 -24.95 -16.98 -18.13
C LYS A 276 -24.54 -17.65 -19.45
N ASP A 277 -25.12 -17.15 -20.54
CA ASP A 277 -24.70 -17.49 -21.90
C ASP A 277 -23.25 -17.04 -22.17
N PHE A 278 -22.62 -17.66 -23.16
CA PHE A 278 -21.21 -17.41 -23.51
C PHE A 278 -20.88 -15.94 -23.73
N THR A 279 -21.71 -15.24 -24.51
CA THR A 279 -21.45 -13.84 -24.87
C THR A 279 -21.50 -12.93 -23.64
N THR A 280 -22.55 -13.11 -22.82
CA THR A 280 -22.69 -12.34 -21.56
C THR A 280 -21.58 -12.69 -20.56
N ALA A 281 -21.24 -13.98 -20.42
CA ALA A 281 -20.17 -14.43 -19.54
C ALA A 281 -18.81 -13.85 -19.96
N LEU A 282 -18.51 -13.86 -21.27
CA LEU A 282 -17.27 -13.31 -21.80
C LEU A 282 -17.17 -11.79 -21.57
N LEU A 283 -18.23 -11.04 -21.89
CA LEU A 283 -18.24 -9.58 -21.72
C LEU A 283 -18.10 -9.17 -20.24
N LEU A 284 -18.84 -9.83 -19.34
CA LEU A 284 -18.74 -9.58 -17.91
C LEU A 284 -17.38 -9.97 -17.35
N THR A 285 -16.81 -11.09 -17.80
CA THR A 285 -15.45 -11.51 -17.40
C THR A 285 -14.42 -10.47 -17.83
N LEU A 286 -14.46 -10.03 -19.10
CA LEU A 286 -13.55 -9.00 -19.59
C LEU A 286 -13.68 -7.70 -18.77
N PHE A 287 -14.91 -7.27 -18.48
CA PHE A 287 -15.17 -6.10 -17.64
C PHE A 287 -14.59 -6.28 -16.22
N LEU A 288 -14.87 -7.40 -15.55
CA LEU A 288 -14.40 -7.65 -14.19
C LEU A 288 -12.89 -7.84 -14.11
N VAL A 289 -12.25 -8.41 -15.13
CA VAL A 289 -10.78 -8.48 -15.24
C VAL A 289 -10.19 -7.08 -15.35
N VAL A 290 -10.76 -6.21 -16.18
CA VAL A 290 -10.32 -4.80 -16.27
C VAL A 290 -10.48 -4.12 -14.93
N VAL A 291 -11.61 -4.29 -14.24
CA VAL A 291 -11.84 -3.77 -12.88
C VAL A 291 -10.82 -4.33 -11.88
N GLY A 292 -10.47 -5.61 -12.00
CA GLY A 292 -9.48 -6.27 -11.13
C GLY A 292 -8.06 -5.74 -11.29
N ILE A 293 -7.70 -5.28 -12.50
CA ILE A 293 -6.37 -4.72 -12.80
C ILE A 293 -6.32 -3.21 -12.55
N LEU A 294 -7.48 -2.55 -12.50
CA LEU A 294 -7.61 -1.10 -12.44
C LEU A 294 -6.81 -0.47 -11.30
N ASP A 295 -6.74 -1.13 -10.16
CA ASP A 295 -6.00 -0.63 -8.99
C ASP A 295 -4.49 -0.54 -9.23
N ASN A 296 -3.92 -1.44 -10.02
CA ASN A 296 -2.49 -1.43 -10.35
C ASN A 296 -2.10 -0.25 -11.27
N VAL A 297 -3.06 0.26 -12.04
CA VAL A 297 -2.85 1.41 -12.94
C VAL A 297 -3.25 2.72 -12.27
N LEU A 298 -4.40 2.73 -11.60
CA LEU A 298 -5.00 3.95 -11.09
C LEU A 298 -4.30 4.47 -9.82
N LYS A 299 -3.81 3.56 -8.95
CA LYS A 299 -3.08 3.95 -7.73
C LYS A 299 -1.89 4.87 -8.03
N PRO A 300 -0.92 4.48 -8.89
CA PRO A 300 0.21 5.35 -9.20
C PRO A 300 -0.20 6.68 -9.83
N LEU A 301 -1.24 6.65 -10.68
CA LEU A 301 -1.71 7.85 -11.39
C LEU A 301 -2.34 8.89 -10.44
N VAL A 302 -3.10 8.43 -9.44
CA VAL A 302 -3.77 9.30 -8.47
C VAL A 302 -2.78 9.79 -7.41
N MET A 303 -1.85 8.94 -6.97
CA MET A 303 -0.85 9.28 -5.97
C MET A 303 0.14 10.36 -6.42
N GLY A 304 0.40 10.46 -7.74
CA GLY A 304 1.31 11.46 -8.31
C GLY A 304 0.73 12.88 -8.41
N ARG A 305 -0.57 13.07 -8.13
CA ARG A 305 -1.21 14.38 -8.26
C ARG A 305 -1.00 15.25 -7.02
N GLY A 306 -0.56 16.49 -7.24
CA GLY A 306 -0.48 17.51 -6.17
C GLY A 306 0.81 17.49 -5.35
N LEU A 307 1.83 16.74 -5.76
CA LEU A 307 3.16 16.76 -5.16
C LEU A 307 4.14 17.55 -6.03
N THR A 308 5.10 18.21 -5.40
CA THR A 308 6.20 18.94 -6.08
C THR A 308 7.18 17.98 -6.76
N THR A 309 7.22 16.74 -6.30
CA THR A 309 8.03 15.66 -6.86
C THR A 309 7.46 15.19 -8.21
N PRO A 310 8.29 14.97 -9.25
CA PRO A 310 7.83 14.45 -10.53
C PRO A 310 7.05 13.13 -10.38
N THR A 311 5.95 13.01 -11.08
CA THR A 311 5.06 11.82 -11.03
C THR A 311 5.82 10.52 -11.33
N LEU A 312 6.84 10.58 -12.19
CA LEU A 312 7.69 9.42 -12.50
C LEU A 312 8.45 8.91 -11.27
N VAL A 313 8.98 9.79 -10.43
CA VAL A 313 9.70 9.43 -9.20
C VAL A 313 8.75 8.73 -8.23
N ILE A 314 7.52 9.25 -8.09
CA ILE A 314 6.49 8.65 -7.26
C ILE A 314 6.09 7.29 -7.81
N LEU A 315 5.90 7.17 -9.12
CA LEU A 315 5.57 5.92 -9.80
C LEU A 315 6.64 4.84 -9.55
N VAL A 316 7.92 5.20 -9.72
CA VAL A 316 9.06 4.30 -9.44
C VAL A 316 9.08 3.94 -7.95
N GLY A 317 8.79 4.90 -7.07
CA GLY A 317 8.68 4.66 -5.62
C GLY A 317 7.57 3.67 -5.26
N VAL A 318 6.39 3.83 -5.86
CA VAL A 318 5.24 2.92 -5.66
C VAL A 318 5.56 1.52 -6.17
N ILE A 319 5.99 1.40 -7.43
CA ILE A 319 6.26 0.09 -8.05
C ILE A 319 7.48 -0.57 -7.40
N GLY A 320 8.61 0.12 -7.32
CA GLY A 320 9.84 -0.40 -6.74
C GLY A 320 9.69 -0.73 -5.26
N GLY A 321 9.03 0.14 -4.50
CA GLY A 321 8.71 -0.09 -3.11
C GLY A 321 7.83 -1.33 -2.92
N THR A 322 6.76 -1.46 -3.71
CA THR A 322 5.84 -2.61 -3.66
C THR A 322 6.56 -3.92 -4.00
N LEU A 323 7.40 -3.93 -5.01
CA LEU A 323 8.19 -5.10 -5.40
C LEU A 323 9.21 -5.49 -4.32
N ALA A 324 9.86 -4.51 -3.68
CA ALA A 324 10.89 -4.76 -2.68
C ALA A 324 10.34 -5.17 -1.31
N HIS A 325 9.25 -4.53 -0.85
CA HIS A 325 8.75 -4.65 0.52
C HIS A 325 7.22 -4.83 0.59
N GLY A 326 6.57 -5.18 -0.53
CA GLY A 326 5.12 -5.37 -0.59
C GLY A 326 4.34 -4.11 -0.21
N ILE A 327 3.30 -4.29 0.58
CA ILE A 327 2.38 -3.21 0.99
C ILE A 327 3.10 -2.05 1.71
N VAL A 328 4.10 -2.36 2.53
CA VAL A 328 4.90 -1.34 3.24
C VAL A 328 5.65 -0.48 2.25
N GLY A 329 6.23 -1.11 1.23
CA GLY A 329 6.95 -0.41 0.18
C GLY A 329 6.07 0.51 -0.67
N LEU A 330 4.79 0.18 -0.84
CA LEU A 330 3.80 1.04 -1.50
C LEU A 330 3.75 2.45 -0.89
N PHE A 331 3.88 2.56 0.44
CA PHE A 331 3.85 3.83 1.16
C PHE A 331 5.24 4.42 1.36
N ILE A 332 6.20 3.60 1.79
CA ILE A 332 7.56 4.06 2.11
C ILE A 332 8.35 4.38 0.84
N GLY A 333 8.14 3.65 -0.24
CA GLY A 333 8.85 3.86 -1.50
C GLY A 333 8.71 5.28 -2.06
N PRO A 334 7.47 5.78 -2.27
CA PRO A 334 7.26 7.16 -2.69
C PRO A 334 7.87 8.19 -1.75
N ILE A 335 7.75 7.98 -0.42
CA ILE A 335 8.31 8.91 0.58
C ILE A 335 9.83 8.98 0.45
N ILE A 336 10.51 7.81 0.43
CA ILE A 336 11.97 7.77 0.32
C ILE A 336 12.45 8.39 -0.99
N LEU A 337 11.83 8.06 -2.13
CA LEU A 337 12.24 8.59 -3.42
C LEU A 337 11.91 10.08 -3.57
N SER A 338 10.80 10.56 -3.00
CA SER A 338 10.49 11.98 -2.98
C SER A 338 11.51 12.77 -2.15
N LEU A 339 11.88 12.26 -0.97
CA LEU A 339 12.91 12.88 -0.15
C LEU A 339 14.29 12.85 -0.84
N ALA A 340 14.66 11.72 -1.46
CA ALA A 340 15.91 11.60 -2.20
C ALA A 340 15.96 12.57 -3.40
N TRP A 341 14.84 12.72 -4.10
CA TRP A 341 14.70 13.67 -5.21
C TRP A 341 14.90 15.10 -4.74
N GLU A 342 14.19 15.52 -3.69
CA GLU A 342 14.30 16.90 -3.15
C GLU A 342 15.72 17.19 -2.62
N LEU A 343 16.34 16.23 -1.92
CA LEU A 343 17.75 16.34 -1.50
C LEU A 343 18.68 16.51 -2.69
N THR A 344 18.50 15.72 -3.75
CA THR A 344 19.34 15.81 -4.96
C THR A 344 19.16 17.16 -5.65
N VAL A 345 17.93 17.64 -5.78
CA VAL A 345 17.62 18.94 -6.39
C VAL A 345 18.18 20.08 -5.53
N ALA A 346 18.04 20.00 -4.21
CA ALA A 346 18.60 21.00 -3.29
C ALA A 346 20.13 21.07 -3.39
N TRP A 347 20.78 19.92 -3.46
CA TRP A 347 22.24 19.84 -3.61
C TRP A 347 22.73 20.42 -4.94
N ILE A 348 22.07 20.11 -6.06
CA ILE A 348 22.39 20.68 -7.39
C ILE A 348 22.20 22.21 -7.41
N ARG A 349 21.18 22.70 -6.67
CA ARG A 349 20.94 24.15 -6.59
C ARG A 349 21.99 24.87 -5.73
N ALA A 350 22.43 24.26 -4.63
CA ALA A 350 23.50 24.80 -3.79
C ALA A 350 24.81 24.93 -4.56
N ASP A 351 25.24 23.92 -5.31
CA ASP A 351 26.44 23.96 -6.15
C ASP A 351 26.38 25.07 -7.21
N ARG A 352 25.20 25.36 -7.75
CA ARG A 352 25.03 26.46 -8.72
C ARG A 352 25.09 27.84 -8.07
N ALA A 353 24.59 27.99 -6.86
CA ALA A 353 24.65 29.24 -6.11
C ALA A 353 26.11 29.58 -5.76
N ASP A 354 26.91 28.61 -5.34
CA ASP A 354 28.33 28.77 -5.04
C ASP A 354 29.17 29.08 -6.32
N ALA A 355 28.78 28.53 -7.46
CA ALA A 355 29.44 28.76 -8.73
C ALA A 355 29.18 30.18 -9.31
N THR A 356 28.10 30.85 -8.89
CA THR A 356 27.76 32.22 -9.37
C THR A 356 28.32 33.32 -8.52
N LEU A 357 28.60 33.10 -7.24
CA LEU A 357 29.16 34.07 -6.31
C LEU A 357 30.57 34.57 -6.66
N PRO A 358 31.53 33.77 -7.16
CA PRO A 358 32.86 34.25 -7.53
C PRO A 358 32.85 35.23 -8.70
N ASN A 359 31.90 35.11 -9.62
CA ASN A 359 31.85 35.94 -10.84
C ASN A 359 31.21 37.32 -10.60
N GLU A 360 30.28 37.46 -9.67
CA GLU A 360 29.69 38.77 -9.34
C GLU A 360 30.66 39.62 -8.50
N LEU A 361 31.36 39.03 -7.54
CA LEU A 361 32.37 39.75 -6.75
C LEU A 361 33.58 40.19 -7.61
N SER A 362 33.98 39.38 -8.58
CA SER A 362 35.02 39.71 -9.54
C SER A 362 34.61 40.88 -10.44
N ASN A 363 33.36 40.96 -10.87
CA ASN A 363 32.86 42.06 -11.71
C ASN A 363 32.64 43.35 -10.94
N VAL A 364 32.28 43.30 -9.65
CA VAL A 364 32.18 44.49 -8.79
C VAL A 364 33.56 45.10 -8.53
N ASP A 365 34.59 44.28 -8.31
CA ASP A 365 35.96 44.71 -8.04
C ASP A 365 36.62 45.30 -9.29
N LEU A 366 36.33 44.80 -10.48
CA LEU A 366 36.78 45.34 -11.76
C LEU A 366 36.10 46.67 -12.10
N ASN A 367 34.82 46.84 -11.76
CA ASN A 367 34.09 48.07 -12.03
C ASN A 367 34.47 49.22 -11.06
N GLN A 368 34.87 48.87 -9.79
CA GLN A 368 35.42 49.88 -8.86
C GLN A 368 36.85 50.34 -9.21
N ARG A 369 37.64 49.49 -9.88
CA ARG A 369 39.00 49.89 -10.37
C ARG A 369 38.96 50.68 -11.63
N SER A 370 37.84 50.71 -12.37
CA SER A 370 37.71 51.49 -13.63
C SER A 370 37.17 52.95 -13.42
N LEU A 371 36.80 53.32 -12.17
CA LEU A 371 36.41 54.68 -11.89
C LEU A 371 37.65 55.59 -11.83
N PRO A 372 37.74 56.71 -12.60
CA PRO A 372 38.87 57.61 -12.62
C PRO A 372 39.00 58.26 -11.23
N ARG A 373 40.22 58.19 -10.67
CA ARG A 373 40.64 58.78 -9.37
C ARG A 373 40.53 60.30 -9.30
N GLY A 374 39.65 60.95 -10.06
CA GLY A 374 39.62 62.42 -10.22
C GLY A 374 38.41 63.12 -9.57
N SER A 375 37.45 62.46 -8.94
CA SER A 375 36.19 63.08 -8.51
C SER A 375 35.97 63.24 -6.99
N LEU A 376 37.00 62.97 -6.16
CA LEU A 376 36.85 63.08 -4.68
C LEU A 376 37.51 64.38 -4.10
N SER A 377 37.99 65.26 -4.91
CA SER A 377 38.63 66.55 -4.41
C SER A 377 37.69 67.77 -4.48
N GLU A 378 36.44 67.63 -4.99
CA GLU A 378 35.55 68.80 -5.14
C GLU A 378 34.34 68.86 -4.17
N LEU A 379 34.29 68.01 -3.14
CA LEU A 379 33.19 68.01 -2.16
C LEU A 379 33.56 68.49 -0.76
N HIS A 380 34.73 69.24 -0.62
CA HIS A 380 35.14 69.76 0.70
C HIS A 380 35.20 71.31 0.77
N ASP A 381 34.57 72.02 -0.21
CA ASP A 381 34.43 73.49 -0.11
C ASP A 381 32.99 73.89 -0.58
N LYS A 382 32.04 73.75 0.31
CA LYS A 382 30.83 74.59 0.44
C LYS A 382 30.10 74.29 1.71
#